data_138d3a06e5ce5d3236e0a5f2cdd8ba97
#
_entry.id   138d3a06e5ce5d3236e0a5f2cdd8ba97
#
_cell.length_a   1.000
_cell.length_b   1.000
_cell.length_c   1.000
_cell.angle_alpha   90.00
_cell.angle_beta   90.00
_cell.angle_gamma   90.00
#
_symmetry.space_group_name_H-M   'P 1'
#
loop_
_entity.id
_entity.type
_entity.pdbx_description
1 polymer ?
#
loop_
_entity_poly.entity_id
_entity_poly.type
_entity_poly.pdbx_seq_one_letter_code
_entity_poly.pdbx_strand_id
1 'polypeptide(L)'
;AGIVRCFSREELTTVGCVFTLPELKGKNFAIITHAGGPGVMLTDALSKGGLNVPKLEGEVAEELKAQLFPGAAVGNPIDILATGTPEHLRLCIDYCEEKLDNIDAMMAIFGTPGLVTMFEMYDVLHEKMQTCKKPIFPILPSINTAGAEVSAFLAKGHVNFADEVTLGTALSRIVNAPKPAVPEIELFGVDVPRIRRIIDSIPEDGYIAPNYVQALLHAAGIPLVDEFVSDNKEEIVAFARRCGFPVVAKVVGPVHKSDVGGVVLNIKSEQHLALEFDRMMQIPDARAIMVQPMLKGTELFVGAKYEEKFGHVVLCGLGGIFVEVLKDVSSGLAPLSYEEAYSMIHSLRAYKIIQGTRGQKGVNEDKFAEIIVRLSTLLRFAT
;
A
#
# COMPACT_ATOMS: atom_id res chain seq x y z
N ALA A 1 2.95 8.66 -4.22
CA ALA A 1 3.29 9.30 -5.50
C ALA A 1 2.15 9.25 -6.53
N GLY A 2 1.03 8.59 -6.25
CA GLY A 2 -0.12 8.49 -7.15
C GLY A 2 0.16 7.72 -8.45
N ILE A 3 1.17 6.85 -8.44
CA ILE A 3 1.58 6.06 -9.61
C ILE A 3 1.00 4.66 -9.51
N VAL A 4 0.32 4.21 -10.57
CA VAL A 4 -0.14 2.82 -10.70
C VAL A 4 1.01 1.96 -11.21
N ARG A 5 1.47 1.01 -10.39
CA ARG A 5 2.53 0.08 -10.77
C ARG A 5 1.95 -1.12 -11.52
N CYS A 6 2.46 -1.38 -12.74
CA CYS A 6 2.11 -2.51 -13.57
C CYS A 6 3.27 -3.53 -13.62
N PHE A 7 2.96 -4.82 -13.79
CA PHE A 7 3.96 -5.91 -13.79
C PHE A 7 4.15 -6.57 -15.15
N SER A 8 3.33 -6.19 -16.15
CA SER A 8 3.47 -6.62 -17.53
C SER A 8 3.15 -5.50 -18.50
N ARG A 9 3.55 -5.65 -19.77
CA ARG A 9 3.17 -4.70 -20.84
C ARG A 9 1.66 -4.71 -21.09
N GLU A 10 1.04 -5.86 -21.01
CA GLU A 10 -0.41 -6.00 -21.17
C GLU A 10 -1.15 -5.25 -20.06
N GLU A 11 -0.75 -5.41 -18.81
CA GLU A 11 -1.31 -4.66 -17.69
C GLU A 11 -1.09 -3.15 -17.86
N LEU A 12 0.11 -2.73 -18.32
CA LEU A 12 0.41 -1.31 -18.55
C LEU A 12 -0.49 -0.71 -19.63
N THR A 13 -0.68 -1.42 -20.75
CA THR A 13 -1.58 -0.96 -21.82
C THR A 13 -3.03 -0.94 -21.35
N THR A 14 -3.48 -1.95 -20.61
CA THR A 14 -4.84 -2.02 -20.05
C THR A 14 -5.10 -0.84 -19.09
N VAL A 15 -4.17 -0.57 -18.17
CA VAL A 15 -4.26 0.61 -17.26
C VAL A 15 -4.29 1.92 -18.07
N GLY A 16 -3.43 2.05 -19.09
CA GLY A 16 -3.44 3.21 -19.98
C GLY A 16 -4.78 3.40 -20.69
N CYS A 17 -5.38 2.33 -21.22
CA CYS A 17 -6.70 2.36 -21.83
C CYS A 17 -7.81 2.75 -20.85
N VAL A 18 -7.75 2.28 -19.60
CA VAL A 18 -8.73 2.68 -18.55
C VAL A 18 -8.70 4.19 -18.34
N PHE A 19 -7.54 4.83 -18.33
CA PHE A 19 -7.41 6.28 -18.15
C PHE A 19 -7.91 7.11 -19.35
N THR A 20 -8.22 6.50 -20.49
CA THR A 20 -8.85 7.19 -21.62
C THR A 20 -10.37 7.22 -21.54
N LEU A 21 -10.96 6.49 -20.61
CA LEU A 21 -12.40 6.44 -20.35
C LEU A 21 -12.81 7.47 -19.28
N PRO A 22 -14.12 7.78 -19.13
CA PRO A 22 -14.58 8.63 -18.05
C PRO A 22 -14.12 8.16 -16.69
N GLU A 23 -13.89 9.10 -15.76
CA GLU A 23 -13.38 8.82 -14.42
C GLU A 23 -14.31 7.88 -13.64
N LEU A 24 -13.72 6.82 -13.08
CA LEU A 24 -14.40 5.90 -12.18
C LEU A 24 -14.56 6.55 -10.80
N LYS A 25 -15.80 6.78 -10.36
CA LYS A 25 -16.11 7.48 -9.11
C LYS A 25 -16.38 6.58 -7.91
N GLY A 26 -16.46 5.27 -8.12
CA GLY A 26 -16.79 4.32 -7.05
C GLY A 26 -16.21 2.92 -7.30
N LYS A 27 -16.72 1.93 -6.56
CA LYS A 27 -16.20 0.56 -6.55
C LYS A 27 -17.24 -0.49 -6.96
N ASN A 28 -18.43 -0.09 -7.36
CA ASN A 28 -19.56 -0.98 -7.64
C ASN A 28 -19.77 -1.12 -9.14
N PHE A 29 -19.66 -2.32 -9.66
CA PHE A 29 -19.73 -2.62 -11.08
C PHE A 29 -20.96 -3.45 -11.43
N ALA A 30 -21.64 -3.10 -12.53
CA ALA A 30 -22.55 -4.00 -13.20
C ALA A 30 -21.83 -4.71 -14.36
N ILE A 31 -22.01 -6.00 -14.47
CA ILE A 31 -21.46 -6.82 -15.56
C ILE A 31 -22.64 -7.22 -16.45
N ILE A 32 -22.55 -6.89 -17.74
CA ILE A 32 -23.54 -7.24 -18.74
C ILE A 32 -22.87 -8.17 -19.76
N THR A 33 -23.42 -9.35 -19.95
CA THR A 33 -22.81 -10.36 -20.80
C THR A 33 -23.85 -11.19 -21.53
N HIS A 34 -23.44 -11.89 -22.59
CA HIS A 34 -24.23 -12.94 -23.22
C HIS A 34 -23.65 -14.35 -22.98
N ALA A 35 -22.62 -14.44 -22.09
CA ALA A 35 -21.93 -15.67 -21.74
C ALA A 35 -21.57 -15.64 -20.24
N GLY A 36 -22.17 -16.53 -19.45
CA GLY A 36 -22.02 -16.53 -17.98
C GLY A 36 -20.60 -16.77 -17.50
N GLY A 37 -19.79 -17.63 -18.17
CA GLY A 37 -18.44 -17.97 -17.75
C GLY A 37 -17.50 -16.76 -17.59
N PRO A 38 -17.31 -15.93 -18.62
CA PRO A 38 -16.51 -14.69 -18.50
C PRO A 38 -17.04 -13.73 -17.44
N GLY A 39 -18.36 -13.63 -17.28
CA GLY A 39 -18.97 -12.81 -16.21
C GLY A 39 -18.57 -13.26 -14.81
N VAL A 40 -18.50 -14.58 -14.56
CA VAL A 40 -18.03 -15.14 -13.28
C VAL A 40 -16.53 -14.86 -13.08
N MET A 41 -15.70 -15.08 -14.11
CA MET A 41 -14.27 -14.83 -14.02
C MET A 41 -13.96 -13.36 -13.71
N LEU A 42 -14.69 -12.43 -14.32
CA LEU A 42 -14.57 -11.01 -14.04
C LEU A 42 -15.01 -10.68 -12.61
N THR A 43 -16.14 -11.25 -12.15
CA THR A 43 -16.63 -11.08 -10.77
C THR A 43 -15.57 -11.50 -9.75
N ASP A 44 -14.93 -12.66 -9.97
CA ASP A 44 -13.87 -13.15 -9.10
C ASP A 44 -12.66 -12.21 -9.09
N ALA A 45 -12.23 -11.73 -10.26
CA ALA A 45 -11.10 -10.80 -10.38
C ALA A 45 -11.37 -9.47 -9.67
N LEU A 46 -12.57 -8.89 -9.83
CA LEU A 46 -12.98 -7.66 -9.17
C LEU A 46 -13.06 -7.84 -7.66
N SER A 47 -13.75 -8.87 -7.18
CA SER A 47 -13.93 -9.16 -5.76
C SER A 47 -12.59 -9.42 -5.05
N LYS A 48 -11.70 -10.16 -5.68
CA LYS A 48 -10.34 -10.41 -5.19
C LYS A 48 -9.52 -9.13 -5.06
N GLY A 49 -9.80 -8.16 -5.91
CA GLY A 49 -9.20 -6.83 -5.91
C GLY A 49 -9.87 -5.82 -4.97
N GLY A 50 -10.88 -6.21 -4.19
CA GLY A 50 -11.61 -5.31 -3.29
C GLY A 50 -12.59 -4.38 -4.00
N LEU A 51 -13.03 -4.75 -5.20
CA LEU A 51 -14.11 -4.10 -5.95
C LEU A 51 -15.40 -4.92 -5.81
N ASN A 52 -16.54 -4.29 -5.97
CA ASN A 52 -17.83 -4.90 -5.70
C ASN A 52 -18.62 -5.17 -6.99
N VAL A 53 -19.28 -6.32 -7.03
CA VAL A 53 -20.31 -6.67 -8.01
C VAL A 53 -21.60 -6.87 -7.22
N PRO A 54 -22.31 -5.77 -6.87
CA PRO A 54 -23.46 -5.86 -5.99
C PRO A 54 -24.59 -6.63 -6.65
N LYS A 55 -25.26 -7.46 -5.86
CA LYS A 55 -26.42 -8.22 -6.33
C LYS A 55 -27.55 -7.27 -6.68
N LEU A 56 -28.16 -7.46 -7.84
CA LEU A 56 -29.34 -6.71 -8.27
C LEU A 56 -30.58 -7.48 -7.89
N GLU A 57 -31.41 -6.88 -7.06
CA GLU A 57 -32.62 -7.47 -6.49
C GLU A 57 -33.75 -6.42 -6.41
N GLY A 58 -34.93 -6.87 -6.13
CA GLY A 58 -36.12 -6.01 -5.95
C GLY A 58 -36.86 -5.69 -7.25
N GLU A 59 -37.74 -4.68 -7.18
CA GLU A 59 -38.68 -4.35 -8.23
C GLU A 59 -38.01 -4.00 -9.57
N VAL A 60 -36.90 -3.25 -9.52
CA VAL A 60 -36.12 -2.85 -10.71
C VAL A 60 -35.52 -4.07 -11.43
N ALA A 61 -35.01 -5.05 -10.69
CA ALA A 61 -34.47 -6.27 -11.28
C ALA A 61 -35.58 -7.14 -11.91
N GLU A 62 -36.71 -7.28 -11.27
CA GLU A 62 -37.85 -8.03 -11.82
C GLU A 62 -38.47 -7.32 -13.05
N GLU A 63 -38.50 -6.00 -13.04
CA GLU A 63 -38.95 -5.19 -14.20
C GLU A 63 -38.00 -5.38 -15.39
N LEU A 64 -36.68 -5.36 -15.17
CA LEU A 64 -35.69 -5.65 -16.22
C LEU A 64 -35.84 -7.08 -16.75
N LYS A 65 -35.95 -8.05 -15.85
CA LYS A 65 -36.12 -9.47 -16.21
C LYS A 65 -37.32 -9.75 -17.08
N ALA A 66 -38.41 -9.07 -16.81
CA ALA A 66 -39.67 -9.22 -17.60
C ALA A 66 -39.53 -8.76 -19.06
N GLN A 67 -38.53 -7.95 -19.38
CA GLN A 67 -38.26 -7.41 -20.71
C GLN A 67 -37.17 -8.17 -21.48
N LEU A 68 -36.52 -9.13 -20.83
CA LEU A 68 -35.48 -9.99 -21.43
C LEU A 68 -36.07 -11.35 -21.84
N PHE A 69 -35.33 -12.11 -22.63
CA PHE A 69 -35.77 -13.45 -22.99
C PHE A 69 -35.89 -14.38 -21.75
N PRO A 70 -36.84 -15.32 -21.76
CA PRO A 70 -36.96 -16.33 -20.73
C PRO A 70 -35.62 -17.08 -20.57
N GLY A 71 -35.14 -17.17 -19.33
CA GLY A 71 -33.83 -17.78 -18.98
C GLY A 71 -32.70 -16.78 -18.77
N ALA A 72 -32.86 -15.51 -19.15
CA ALA A 72 -31.93 -14.45 -18.81
C ALA A 72 -31.77 -14.29 -17.28
N ALA A 73 -30.59 -13.96 -16.82
CA ALA A 73 -30.28 -13.70 -15.41
C ALA A 73 -30.04 -12.20 -15.21
N VAL A 74 -30.59 -11.60 -14.16
CA VAL A 74 -30.46 -10.18 -13.84
C VAL A 74 -29.77 -9.92 -12.50
N GLY A 75 -29.23 -10.96 -11.86
CA GLY A 75 -28.68 -10.85 -10.51
C GLY A 75 -27.29 -10.19 -10.39
N ASN A 76 -26.68 -9.78 -11.47
CA ASN A 76 -25.32 -9.30 -11.60
C ASN A 76 -24.27 -10.42 -11.32
N PRO A 77 -23.63 -10.96 -12.38
CA PRO A 77 -23.73 -10.51 -13.77
C PRO A 77 -25.14 -10.61 -14.38
N ILE A 78 -25.47 -9.61 -15.24
CA ILE A 78 -26.67 -9.65 -16.07
C ILE A 78 -26.33 -10.46 -17.32
N ASP A 79 -26.89 -11.67 -17.43
CA ASP A 79 -26.68 -12.56 -18.58
C ASP A 79 -27.90 -12.53 -19.50
N ILE A 80 -27.75 -11.88 -20.66
CA ILE A 80 -28.81 -11.77 -21.67
C ILE A 80 -28.90 -12.96 -22.62
N LEU A 81 -28.12 -14.02 -22.36
CA LEU A 81 -27.98 -15.23 -23.18
C LEU A 81 -27.31 -14.98 -24.56
N ALA A 82 -26.82 -16.03 -25.19
CA ALA A 82 -26.22 -15.97 -26.55
C ALA A 82 -27.21 -15.52 -27.63
N THR A 83 -28.50 -15.59 -27.37
CA THR A 83 -29.60 -15.11 -28.22
C THR A 83 -30.01 -13.67 -27.92
N GLY A 84 -29.35 -13.00 -26.96
CA GLY A 84 -29.60 -11.61 -26.62
C GLY A 84 -29.41 -10.69 -27.84
N THR A 85 -30.30 -9.68 -27.93
CA THR A 85 -30.31 -8.73 -29.04
C THR A 85 -29.61 -7.40 -28.67
N PRO A 86 -29.29 -6.55 -29.64
CA PRO A 86 -28.81 -5.18 -29.38
C PRO A 86 -29.75 -4.37 -28.48
N GLU A 87 -31.08 -4.56 -28.63
CA GLU A 87 -32.10 -3.90 -27.80
C GLU A 87 -32.01 -4.36 -26.35
N HIS A 88 -31.74 -5.65 -26.08
CA HIS A 88 -31.55 -6.15 -24.73
C HIS A 88 -30.29 -5.55 -24.08
N LEU A 89 -29.21 -5.41 -24.86
CA LEU A 89 -28.02 -4.73 -24.36
C LEU A 89 -28.30 -3.26 -24.01
N ARG A 90 -28.97 -2.54 -24.92
CA ARG A 90 -29.41 -1.16 -24.72
C ARG A 90 -30.19 -1.02 -23.42
N LEU A 91 -31.21 -1.86 -23.28
CA LEU A 91 -32.10 -1.89 -22.11
C LEU A 91 -31.31 -2.10 -20.81
N CYS A 92 -30.39 -3.09 -20.76
CA CYS A 92 -29.56 -3.35 -19.58
C CYS A 92 -28.69 -2.17 -19.23
N ILE A 93 -28.08 -1.51 -20.22
CA ILE A 93 -27.26 -0.32 -19.99
C ILE A 93 -28.13 0.83 -19.44
N ASP A 94 -29.30 1.07 -20.01
CA ASP A 94 -30.18 2.13 -19.55
C ASP A 94 -30.67 1.91 -18.11
N TYR A 95 -30.98 0.68 -17.74
CA TYR A 95 -31.31 0.34 -16.36
C TYR A 95 -30.15 0.59 -15.40
N CYS A 96 -28.93 0.20 -15.78
CA CYS A 96 -27.73 0.45 -14.98
C CYS A 96 -27.41 1.95 -14.87
N GLU A 97 -27.64 2.73 -15.92
CA GLU A 97 -27.41 4.18 -15.94
C GLU A 97 -28.44 4.94 -15.10
N GLU A 98 -29.74 4.63 -15.29
CA GLU A 98 -30.86 5.48 -14.85
C GLU A 98 -31.54 5.01 -13.57
N LYS A 99 -31.59 3.67 -13.33
CA LYS A 99 -32.41 3.08 -12.25
C LYS A 99 -31.58 2.43 -11.12
N LEU A 100 -30.30 2.21 -11.32
CA LEU A 100 -29.42 1.54 -10.35
C LEU A 100 -28.38 2.51 -9.79
N ASP A 101 -28.80 3.33 -8.83
CA ASP A 101 -27.94 4.35 -8.20
C ASP A 101 -26.71 3.77 -7.49
N ASN A 102 -26.77 2.50 -7.10
CA ASN A 102 -25.68 1.79 -6.43
C ASN A 102 -24.62 1.23 -7.38
N ILE A 103 -24.72 1.47 -8.69
CA ILE A 103 -23.75 1.09 -9.71
C ILE A 103 -22.95 2.32 -10.15
N ASP A 104 -21.61 2.20 -10.12
CA ASP A 104 -20.69 3.28 -10.48
C ASP A 104 -20.17 3.14 -11.92
N ALA A 105 -20.13 1.93 -12.46
CA ALA A 105 -19.64 1.63 -13.80
C ALA A 105 -20.23 0.34 -14.36
N MET A 106 -20.15 0.18 -15.67
CA MET A 106 -20.65 -0.99 -16.40
C MET A 106 -19.53 -1.68 -17.15
N MET A 107 -19.56 -3.01 -17.19
CA MET A 107 -18.66 -3.87 -17.94
C MET A 107 -19.46 -4.69 -18.93
N ALA A 108 -19.21 -4.47 -20.22
CA ALA A 108 -19.94 -5.13 -21.29
C ALA A 108 -19.07 -6.19 -21.96
N ILE A 109 -19.36 -7.48 -21.69
CA ILE A 109 -18.60 -8.61 -22.23
C ILE A 109 -19.36 -9.22 -23.41
N PHE A 110 -18.91 -8.94 -24.63
CA PHE A 110 -19.58 -9.38 -25.83
C PHE A 110 -18.59 -9.92 -26.87
N GLY A 111 -18.44 -11.23 -26.92
CA GLY A 111 -17.76 -11.96 -28.00
C GLY A 111 -18.70 -12.30 -29.12
N THR A 112 -18.27 -13.10 -30.10
CA THR A 112 -19.15 -13.65 -31.13
C THR A 112 -19.63 -15.05 -30.74
N PRO A 113 -20.94 -15.32 -30.81
CA PRO A 113 -21.48 -16.69 -30.73
C PRO A 113 -21.22 -17.51 -32.01
N GLY A 114 -20.64 -16.90 -33.06
CA GLY A 114 -20.32 -17.57 -34.34
C GLY A 114 -21.51 -17.72 -35.31
N LEU A 115 -22.72 -17.33 -34.89
CA LEU A 115 -23.94 -17.49 -35.69
C LEU A 115 -24.45 -16.17 -36.29
N VAL A 116 -24.07 -15.05 -35.70
CA VAL A 116 -24.47 -13.69 -36.06
C VAL A 116 -23.31 -12.75 -36.02
N THR A 117 -23.33 -11.68 -36.82
CA THR A 117 -22.38 -10.59 -36.72
C THR A 117 -22.59 -9.74 -35.48
N MET A 118 -21.54 -9.11 -35.00
CA MET A 118 -21.59 -8.29 -33.77
C MET A 118 -21.65 -6.79 -34.04
N PHE A 119 -21.80 -6.35 -35.31
CA PHE A 119 -21.80 -4.94 -35.68
C PHE A 119 -22.86 -4.14 -34.92
N GLU A 120 -24.11 -4.59 -34.95
CA GLU A 120 -25.23 -3.89 -34.28
C GLU A 120 -25.04 -3.84 -32.76
N MET A 121 -24.52 -4.90 -32.16
CA MET A 121 -24.23 -4.95 -30.73
C MET A 121 -23.14 -3.92 -30.36
N TYR A 122 -22.09 -3.81 -31.16
CA TYR A 122 -21.01 -2.85 -30.94
C TYR A 122 -21.40 -1.41 -31.30
N ASP A 123 -22.39 -1.23 -32.18
CA ASP A 123 -22.99 0.08 -32.44
C ASP A 123 -23.76 0.59 -31.23
N VAL A 124 -24.49 -0.28 -30.53
CA VAL A 124 -25.13 0.06 -29.25
C VAL A 124 -24.10 0.46 -28.20
N LEU A 125 -23.00 -0.30 -28.07
CA LEU A 125 -21.91 0.09 -27.15
C LEU A 125 -21.32 1.46 -27.51
N HIS A 126 -21.07 1.71 -28.81
CA HIS A 126 -20.58 3.00 -29.27
C HIS A 126 -21.51 4.16 -28.86
N GLU A 127 -22.80 4.03 -29.12
CA GLU A 127 -23.78 5.06 -28.77
C GLU A 127 -23.87 5.28 -27.27
N LYS A 128 -23.91 4.20 -26.48
CA LYS A 128 -24.05 4.29 -25.02
C LYS A 128 -22.80 4.84 -24.36
N MET A 129 -21.61 4.51 -24.83
CA MET A 129 -20.36 5.10 -24.36
C MET A 129 -20.26 6.61 -24.58
N GLN A 130 -21.00 7.15 -25.56
CA GLN A 130 -21.06 8.60 -25.80
C GLN A 130 -22.13 9.31 -24.94
N THR A 131 -23.17 8.61 -24.52
CA THR A 131 -24.34 9.22 -23.87
C THR A 131 -24.42 8.96 -22.37
N CYS A 132 -23.91 7.84 -21.88
CA CYS A 132 -23.91 7.50 -20.46
C CYS A 132 -22.90 8.32 -19.67
N LYS A 133 -23.24 8.68 -18.44
CA LYS A 133 -22.34 9.35 -17.47
C LYS A 133 -21.45 8.37 -16.73
N LYS A 134 -21.98 7.16 -16.47
CA LYS A 134 -21.21 6.07 -15.87
C LYS A 134 -20.29 5.46 -16.92
N PRO A 135 -18.99 5.22 -16.61
CA PRO A 135 -18.08 4.61 -17.58
C PRO A 135 -18.54 3.20 -17.98
N ILE A 136 -18.40 2.90 -19.27
CA ILE A 136 -18.64 1.57 -19.83
C ILE A 136 -17.30 1.01 -20.30
N PHE A 137 -16.92 -0.16 -19.81
CA PHE A 137 -15.72 -0.88 -20.18
C PHE A 137 -16.06 -1.98 -21.19
N PRO A 138 -15.77 -1.81 -22.49
CA PRO A 138 -16.06 -2.83 -23.50
C PRO A 138 -15.04 -3.95 -23.45
N ILE A 139 -15.50 -5.18 -23.26
CA ILE A 139 -14.69 -6.39 -23.23
C ILE A 139 -15.12 -7.23 -24.45
N LEU A 140 -14.30 -7.17 -25.51
CA LEU A 140 -14.58 -7.81 -26.79
C LEU A 140 -13.50 -8.85 -27.10
N PRO A 141 -13.63 -10.08 -26.53
CA PRO A 141 -12.58 -11.10 -26.57
C PRO A 141 -12.37 -11.76 -27.94
N SER A 142 -13.36 -11.66 -28.84
CA SER A 142 -13.35 -12.37 -30.12
C SER A 142 -12.52 -11.69 -31.22
N ILE A 143 -11.30 -11.26 -30.91
CA ILE A 143 -10.42 -10.51 -31.83
C ILE A 143 -10.16 -11.26 -33.13
N ASN A 144 -10.05 -12.59 -33.07
CA ASN A 144 -9.74 -13.41 -34.26
C ASN A 144 -10.99 -13.79 -35.06
N THR A 145 -12.13 -13.96 -34.43
CA THR A 145 -13.38 -14.46 -35.06
C THR A 145 -14.38 -13.34 -35.40
N ALA A 146 -14.29 -12.19 -34.74
CA ALA A 146 -15.03 -10.97 -35.02
C ALA A 146 -14.08 -9.77 -35.25
N GLY A 147 -12.96 -10.03 -35.94
CA GLY A 147 -11.90 -9.02 -36.13
C GLY A 147 -12.35 -7.79 -36.92
N ALA A 148 -13.26 -7.96 -37.87
CA ALA A 148 -13.81 -6.84 -38.64
C ALA A 148 -14.69 -5.94 -37.79
N GLU A 149 -15.53 -6.51 -36.93
CA GLU A 149 -16.43 -5.80 -36.01
C GLU A 149 -15.63 -5.07 -34.92
N VAL A 150 -14.65 -5.74 -34.32
CA VAL A 150 -13.75 -5.11 -33.35
C VAL A 150 -12.96 -3.97 -33.98
N SER A 151 -12.42 -4.16 -35.18
CA SER A 151 -11.69 -3.13 -35.91
C SER A 151 -12.58 -1.92 -36.23
N ALA A 152 -13.82 -2.15 -36.65
CA ALA A 152 -14.79 -1.09 -36.90
C ALA A 152 -15.12 -0.31 -35.61
N PHE A 153 -15.24 -0.99 -34.48
CA PHE A 153 -15.47 -0.37 -33.15
C PHE A 153 -14.27 0.50 -32.73
N LEU A 154 -13.04 -0.03 -32.88
CA LEU A 154 -11.81 0.72 -32.58
C LEU A 154 -11.65 1.95 -33.50
N ALA A 155 -12.01 1.84 -34.77
CA ALA A 155 -11.96 2.95 -35.73
C ALA A 155 -12.86 4.13 -35.35
N LYS A 156 -13.88 3.91 -34.50
CA LYS A 156 -14.71 4.96 -33.92
C LYS A 156 -14.07 5.69 -32.72
N GLY A 157 -12.81 5.39 -32.40
CA GLY A 157 -12.04 6.03 -31.33
C GLY A 157 -12.18 5.37 -29.95
N HIS A 158 -12.74 4.18 -29.88
CA HIS A 158 -12.87 3.42 -28.63
C HIS A 158 -11.66 2.58 -28.32
N VAL A 159 -11.56 2.15 -27.05
CA VAL A 159 -10.62 1.11 -26.60
C VAL A 159 -11.37 -0.22 -26.49
N ASN A 160 -10.63 -1.32 -26.56
CA ASN A 160 -11.13 -2.66 -26.30
C ASN A 160 -10.27 -3.35 -25.26
N PHE A 161 -10.90 -4.04 -24.33
CA PHE A 161 -10.27 -4.93 -23.38
C PHE A 161 -10.48 -6.38 -23.85
N ALA A 162 -9.40 -7.04 -24.23
CA ALA A 162 -9.49 -8.38 -24.83
C ALA A 162 -9.69 -9.50 -23.77
N ASP A 163 -9.42 -9.20 -22.49
CA ASP A 163 -9.47 -10.16 -21.40
C ASP A 163 -10.07 -9.51 -20.13
N GLU A 164 -11.11 -10.15 -19.62
CA GLU A 164 -11.88 -9.66 -18.48
C GLU A 164 -11.08 -9.69 -17.16
N VAL A 165 -10.24 -10.71 -16.97
CA VAL A 165 -9.45 -10.87 -15.73
C VAL A 165 -8.33 -9.84 -15.68
N THR A 166 -7.68 -9.58 -16.81
CA THR A 166 -6.66 -8.54 -16.94
C THR A 166 -7.25 -7.16 -16.66
N LEU A 167 -8.45 -6.86 -17.18
CA LEU A 167 -9.15 -5.61 -16.88
C LEU A 167 -9.53 -5.51 -15.40
N GLY A 168 -10.11 -6.54 -14.82
CA GLY A 168 -10.47 -6.58 -13.40
C GLY A 168 -9.26 -6.33 -12.48
N THR A 169 -8.12 -6.93 -12.83
CA THR A 169 -6.85 -6.73 -12.12
C THR A 169 -6.34 -5.29 -12.26
N ALA A 170 -6.39 -4.72 -13.48
CA ALA A 170 -5.97 -3.35 -13.75
C ALA A 170 -6.82 -2.32 -12.98
N LEU A 171 -8.15 -2.48 -12.97
CA LEU A 171 -9.07 -1.64 -12.20
C LEU A 171 -8.80 -1.71 -10.70
N SER A 172 -8.57 -2.91 -10.18
CA SER A 172 -8.17 -3.10 -8.79
C SER A 172 -6.91 -2.31 -8.43
N ARG A 173 -5.89 -2.32 -9.29
CA ARG A 173 -4.66 -1.54 -9.08
C ARG A 173 -4.90 -0.04 -9.11
N ILE A 174 -5.72 0.43 -10.04
CA ILE A 174 -6.06 1.85 -10.18
C ILE A 174 -6.78 2.34 -8.92
N VAL A 175 -7.83 1.63 -8.50
CA VAL A 175 -8.67 2.03 -7.36
C VAL A 175 -7.94 1.96 -6.03
N ASN A 176 -7.02 0.98 -5.89
CA ASN A 176 -6.22 0.81 -4.68
C ASN A 176 -4.84 1.51 -4.77
N ALA A 177 -4.55 2.26 -5.83
CA ALA A 177 -3.32 3.02 -5.92
C ALA A 177 -3.27 4.08 -4.81
N PRO A 178 -2.12 4.24 -4.13
CA PRO A 178 -1.97 5.30 -3.14
C PRO A 178 -2.25 6.68 -3.77
N LYS A 179 -3.05 7.49 -3.09
CA LYS A 179 -3.29 8.87 -3.53
C LYS A 179 -1.98 9.67 -3.52
N PRO A 180 -1.84 10.70 -4.38
CA PRO A 180 -0.71 11.63 -4.31
C PRO A 180 -0.61 12.25 -2.91
N ALA A 181 0.62 12.50 -2.46
CA ALA A 181 0.86 13.18 -1.19
C ALA A 181 0.18 14.56 -1.16
N VAL A 182 -0.49 14.84 -0.05
CA VAL A 182 -0.99 16.19 0.22
C VAL A 182 0.21 17.05 0.62
N PRO A 183 0.44 18.25 0.01
CA PRO A 183 1.56 19.10 0.37
C PRO A 183 1.42 19.61 1.81
N GLU A 184 2.53 19.51 2.53
CA GLU A 184 2.87 20.11 3.83
C GLU A 184 1.88 19.91 5.00
N ILE A 185 2.24 18.97 5.88
CA ILE A 185 1.72 18.95 7.24
C ILE A 185 2.78 19.61 8.13
N GLU A 186 2.44 20.77 8.73
CA GLU A 186 3.23 21.32 9.84
C GLU A 186 3.14 20.34 11.02
N LEU A 187 4.26 19.71 11.35
CA LEU A 187 4.35 18.88 12.54
C LEU A 187 4.71 19.74 13.74
N PHE A 188 3.75 19.92 14.63
CA PHE A 188 4.01 20.51 15.94
C PHE A 188 5.11 19.72 16.67
N GLY A 189 6.10 20.42 17.18
CA GLY A 189 7.20 19.84 17.95
C GLY A 189 8.40 19.34 17.14
N VAL A 190 8.50 19.70 15.86
CA VAL A 190 9.74 19.55 15.07
C VAL A 190 10.51 20.88 15.09
N ASP A 191 11.69 20.88 15.70
CA ASP A 191 12.56 22.06 15.79
C ASP A 191 13.50 22.13 14.58
N VAL A 192 12.97 22.64 13.46
CA VAL A 192 13.71 22.76 12.19
C VAL A 192 14.98 23.62 12.33
N PRO A 193 14.97 24.80 13.01
CA PRO A 193 16.17 25.57 13.23
C PRO A 193 17.26 24.81 14.00
N ARG A 194 16.86 23.97 14.96
CA ARG A 194 17.79 23.14 15.72
C ARG A 194 18.37 22.03 14.86
N ILE A 195 17.54 21.37 14.02
CA ILE A 195 18.00 20.36 13.07
C ILE A 195 19.09 20.93 12.17
N ARG A 196 18.86 22.10 11.56
CA ARG A 196 19.85 22.76 10.69
C ARG A 196 21.14 23.04 11.44
N ARG A 197 21.08 23.66 12.61
CA ARG A 197 22.29 23.93 13.41
C ARG A 197 23.10 22.67 13.77
N ILE A 198 22.41 21.54 14.05
CA ILE A 198 23.10 20.28 14.33
C ILE A 198 23.81 19.79 13.07
N ILE A 199 23.11 19.76 11.91
CA ILE A 199 23.71 19.33 10.64
C ILE A 199 24.94 20.19 10.30
N ASP A 200 24.81 21.51 10.38
CA ASP A 200 25.91 22.44 10.09
C ASP A 200 27.11 22.30 11.05
N SER A 201 26.91 21.68 12.23
CA SER A 201 27.96 21.44 13.21
C SER A 201 28.68 20.09 13.05
N ILE A 202 28.22 19.21 12.14
CA ILE A 202 28.84 17.91 11.89
C ILE A 202 30.11 18.13 11.08
N PRO A 203 31.29 17.68 11.59
CA PRO A 203 32.58 18.08 11.01
C PRO A 203 32.97 17.33 9.73
N GLU A 204 32.37 16.17 9.47
CA GLU A 204 32.75 15.29 8.36
C GLU A 204 31.53 14.59 7.75
N ASP A 205 31.57 14.35 6.45
CA ASP A 205 30.60 13.51 5.75
C ASP A 205 30.77 12.04 6.13
N GLY A 206 29.66 11.29 6.15
CA GLY A 206 29.66 9.86 6.41
C GLY A 206 28.83 9.46 7.63
N TYR A 207 29.37 8.58 8.48
CA TYR A 207 28.67 8.14 9.69
C TYR A 207 28.64 9.22 10.76
N ILE A 208 27.43 9.66 11.09
CA ILE A 208 27.22 10.66 12.14
C ILE A 208 27.43 10.05 13.52
N ALA A 209 28.17 10.72 14.40
CA ALA A 209 28.39 10.26 15.76
C ALA A 209 27.07 10.16 16.56
N PRO A 210 26.94 9.20 17.49
CA PRO A 210 25.68 8.92 18.21
C PRO A 210 25.05 10.11 18.90
N ASN A 211 25.85 11.02 19.44
CA ASN A 211 25.37 12.24 20.11
C ASN A 211 24.62 13.19 19.14
N TYR A 212 25.11 13.34 17.90
CA TYR A 212 24.42 14.11 16.87
C TYR A 212 23.14 13.42 16.43
N VAL A 213 23.16 12.08 16.26
CA VAL A 213 21.96 11.30 15.91
C VAL A 213 20.87 11.48 16.96
N GLN A 214 21.21 11.36 18.24
CA GLN A 214 20.27 11.60 19.35
C GLN A 214 19.72 13.03 19.33
N ALA A 215 20.58 14.02 19.15
CA ALA A 215 20.17 15.42 19.10
C ALA A 215 19.22 15.70 17.93
N LEU A 216 19.45 15.09 16.75
CA LEU A 216 18.58 15.18 15.58
C LEU A 216 17.22 14.52 15.84
N LEU A 217 17.19 13.32 16.40
CA LEU A 217 15.95 12.60 16.71
C LEU A 217 15.13 13.36 17.77
N HIS A 218 15.78 13.92 18.80
CA HIS A 218 15.14 14.79 19.77
C HIS A 218 14.55 16.05 19.12
N ALA A 219 15.30 16.72 18.22
CA ALA A 219 14.82 17.90 17.52
C ALA A 219 13.64 17.59 16.59
N ALA A 220 13.56 16.34 16.06
CA ALA A 220 12.44 15.85 15.31
C ALA A 220 11.25 15.41 16.19
N GLY A 221 11.40 15.43 17.52
CA GLY A 221 10.38 14.96 18.45
C GLY A 221 10.15 13.45 18.45
N ILE A 222 11.15 12.68 18.01
CA ILE A 222 11.13 11.21 18.06
C ILE A 222 11.59 10.78 19.46
N PRO A 223 10.75 10.03 20.21
CA PRO A 223 11.10 9.60 21.56
C PRO A 223 12.23 8.58 21.51
N LEU A 224 13.19 8.74 22.40
CA LEU A 224 14.32 7.84 22.58
C LEU A 224 14.22 7.13 23.92
N VAL A 225 14.81 5.94 24.00
CA VAL A 225 15.04 5.28 25.27
C VAL A 225 16.15 6.01 26.03
N ASP A 226 16.01 6.11 27.35
CA ASP A 226 17.10 6.63 28.17
C ASP A 226 18.35 5.75 28.01
N GLU A 227 19.49 6.39 27.73
CA GLU A 227 20.75 5.70 27.63
C GLU A 227 21.88 6.51 28.26
N PHE A 228 22.91 5.81 28.67
CA PHE A 228 24.08 6.42 29.25
C PHE A 228 25.33 5.73 28.71
N VAL A 229 26.31 6.53 28.31
CA VAL A 229 27.58 6.06 27.77
C VAL A 229 28.71 6.59 28.66
N SER A 230 29.54 5.71 29.20
CA SER A 230 30.71 6.08 29.99
C SER A 230 31.78 4.99 29.90
N ASP A 231 33.00 5.40 30.06
CA ASP A 231 34.16 4.54 30.32
C ASP A 231 34.44 4.32 31.83
N ASN A 232 33.61 4.92 32.66
CA ASN A 232 33.62 4.77 34.10
C ASN A 232 32.56 3.78 34.59
N LYS A 233 33.00 2.71 35.25
CA LYS A 233 32.15 1.62 35.74
C LYS A 233 31.13 2.08 36.77
N GLU A 234 31.58 2.92 37.71
CA GLU A 234 30.74 3.45 38.80
C GLU A 234 29.59 4.28 38.27
N GLU A 235 29.83 5.11 37.24
CA GLU A 235 28.81 5.91 36.57
C GLU A 235 27.77 5.03 35.83
N ILE A 236 28.24 4.00 35.12
CA ILE A 236 27.41 3.01 34.42
C ILE A 236 26.48 2.27 35.41
N VAL A 237 27.06 1.81 36.53
CA VAL A 237 26.28 1.11 37.57
C VAL A 237 25.29 2.07 38.25
N ALA A 238 25.69 3.32 38.53
CA ALA A 238 24.81 4.33 39.09
C ALA A 238 23.63 4.67 38.16
N PHE A 239 23.86 4.76 36.85
CA PHE A 239 22.80 4.94 35.88
C PHE A 239 21.85 3.75 35.85
N ALA A 240 22.35 2.51 35.75
CA ALA A 240 21.54 1.29 35.75
C ALA A 240 20.67 1.16 37.01
N ARG A 241 21.18 1.57 38.18
CA ARG A 241 20.42 1.63 39.44
C ARG A 241 19.25 2.60 39.35
N ARG A 242 19.43 3.75 38.72
CA ARG A 242 18.35 4.77 38.57
C ARG A 242 17.29 4.34 37.58
N CYS A 243 17.66 3.76 36.43
CA CYS A 243 16.68 3.34 35.41
C CYS A 243 16.02 1.99 35.73
N GLY A 244 16.60 1.22 36.65
CA GLY A 244 16.08 -0.08 37.07
C GLY A 244 16.58 -1.24 36.18
N PHE A 245 16.65 -2.42 36.80
CA PHE A 245 17.01 -3.67 36.11
C PHE A 245 15.75 -4.39 35.61
N PRO A 246 15.82 -5.20 34.51
CA PRO A 246 17.04 -5.53 33.76
C PRO A 246 17.45 -4.44 32.77
N VAL A 247 18.75 -4.40 32.47
CA VAL A 247 19.35 -3.49 31.49
C VAL A 247 20.06 -4.24 30.36
N VAL A 248 20.37 -3.52 29.30
CA VAL A 248 21.22 -3.95 28.18
C VAL A 248 22.52 -3.17 28.22
N ALA A 249 23.65 -3.84 28.07
CA ALA A 249 24.96 -3.21 27.89
C ALA A 249 25.47 -3.43 26.45
N LYS A 250 26.03 -2.39 25.85
CA LYS A 250 26.58 -2.42 24.49
C LYS A 250 27.94 -1.73 24.49
N VAL A 251 28.96 -2.37 23.88
CA VAL A 251 30.26 -1.73 23.70
C VAL A 251 30.17 -0.58 22.70
N VAL A 252 30.87 0.51 22.96
CA VAL A 252 31.05 1.65 22.06
C VAL A 252 32.45 1.64 21.50
N GLY A 253 32.56 1.71 20.15
CA GLY A 253 33.85 1.63 19.43
C GLY A 253 33.73 0.69 18.23
N PRO A 254 33.65 -0.63 18.43
CA PRO A 254 33.50 -1.59 17.35
C PRO A 254 32.25 -1.37 16.50
N VAL A 255 32.34 -1.52 15.17
CA VAL A 255 31.23 -1.35 14.23
C VAL A 255 30.23 -2.52 14.33
N HIS A 256 30.76 -3.77 14.37
CA HIS A 256 29.96 -5.00 14.46
C HIS A 256 29.92 -5.54 15.90
N LYS A 257 29.18 -4.84 16.76
CA LYS A 257 29.15 -5.10 18.21
C LYS A 257 28.74 -6.52 18.60
N SER A 258 27.77 -7.08 17.90
CA SER A 258 27.22 -8.42 18.17
C SER A 258 28.24 -9.53 17.89
N ASP A 259 29.03 -9.39 16.82
CA ASP A 259 29.97 -10.40 16.36
C ASP A 259 31.15 -10.58 17.32
N VAL A 260 31.50 -9.53 18.08
CA VAL A 260 32.57 -9.51 19.06
C VAL A 260 32.08 -9.74 20.49
N GLY A 261 30.83 -10.16 20.70
CA GLY A 261 30.27 -10.31 22.05
C GLY A 261 30.07 -8.99 22.79
N GLY A 262 29.96 -7.89 22.05
CA GLY A 262 29.85 -6.53 22.58
C GLY A 262 28.42 -6.10 22.90
N VAL A 263 27.46 -7.03 22.95
CA VAL A 263 26.06 -6.79 23.37
C VAL A 263 25.65 -7.82 24.39
N VAL A 264 25.22 -7.37 25.57
CA VAL A 264 24.75 -8.25 26.67
C VAL A 264 23.33 -7.83 27.05
N LEU A 265 22.39 -8.75 26.87
CA LEU A 265 20.98 -8.53 27.17
C LEU A 265 20.62 -9.05 28.56
N ASN A 266 19.55 -8.51 29.12
CA ASN A 266 18.92 -9.02 30.32
C ASN A 266 19.83 -9.10 31.56
N ILE A 267 20.66 -8.07 31.74
CA ILE A 267 21.50 -7.90 32.93
C ILE A 267 20.60 -7.53 34.10
N LYS A 268 20.57 -8.37 35.16
CA LYS A 268 19.57 -8.29 36.25
C LYS A 268 20.12 -7.70 37.56
N SER A 269 21.44 -7.43 37.64
CA SER A 269 22.05 -6.95 38.89
C SER A 269 23.28 -6.08 38.62
N GLU A 270 23.60 -5.25 39.60
CA GLU A 270 24.79 -4.41 39.56
C GLU A 270 26.08 -5.22 39.44
N GLN A 271 26.17 -6.35 40.18
CA GLN A 271 27.33 -7.23 40.12
C GLN A 271 27.54 -7.82 38.72
N HIS A 272 26.44 -8.27 38.10
CA HIS A 272 26.50 -8.79 36.74
C HIS A 272 26.92 -7.69 35.74
N LEU A 273 26.37 -6.48 35.88
CA LEU A 273 26.75 -5.35 35.05
C LEU A 273 28.21 -4.98 35.19
N ALA A 274 28.74 -4.96 36.41
CA ALA A 274 30.15 -4.64 36.71
C ALA A 274 31.12 -5.67 36.08
N LEU A 275 30.77 -6.96 36.14
CA LEU A 275 31.56 -8.03 35.51
C LEU A 275 31.55 -7.90 33.98
N GLU A 276 30.38 -7.65 33.39
CA GLU A 276 30.27 -7.47 31.95
C GLU A 276 30.97 -6.20 31.48
N PHE A 277 30.92 -5.13 32.25
CA PHE A 277 31.68 -3.90 31.95
C PHE A 277 33.18 -4.21 31.81
N ASP A 278 33.79 -4.91 32.80
CA ASP A 278 35.20 -5.26 32.77
C ASP A 278 35.55 -6.16 31.58
N ARG A 279 34.69 -7.12 31.26
CA ARG A 279 34.86 -8.00 30.10
C ARG A 279 34.77 -7.23 28.78
N MET A 280 33.75 -6.38 28.62
CA MET A 280 33.49 -5.66 27.38
C MET A 280 34.51 -4.58 27.09
N MET A 281 35.11 -3.97 28.12
CA MET A 281 36.20 -3.01 27.96
C MET A 281 37.53 -3.66 27.51
N GLN A 282 37.62 -5.02 27.53
CA GLN A 282 38.73 -5.75 26.93
C GLN A 282 38.54 -6.06 25.44
N ILE A 283 37.37 -5.77 24.88
CA ILE A 283 37.13 -5.97 23.44
C ILE A 283 38.04 -4.98 22.67
N PRO A 284 38.70 -5.41 21.58
CA PRO A 284 39.47 -4.51 20.74
C PRO A 284 38.64 -3.30 20.28
N ASP A 285 39.24 -2.12 20.33
CA ASP A 285 38.63 -0.83 19.99
C ASP A 285 37.49 -0.37 20.92
N ALA A 286 37.23 -1.05 22.03
CA ALA A 286 36.30 -0.59 23.05
C ALA A 286 36.72 0.75 23.63
N ARG A 287 35.83 1.73 23.65
CA ARG A 287 36.08 3.09 24.19
C ARG A 287 35.20 3.42 25.38
N ALA A 288 34.03 2.86 25.44
CA ALA A 288 33.03 3.05 26.49
C ALA A 288 32.02 1.94 26.47
N ILE A 289 31.18 1.89 27.50
CA ILE A 289 29.95 1.03 27.54
C ILE A 289 28.73 1.92 27.56
N MET A 290 27.75 1.55 26.71
CA MET A 290 26.43 2.12 26.70
C MET A 290 25.48 1.21 27.48
N VAL A 291 24.66 1.76 28.36
CA VAL A 291 23.60 1.04 29.10
C VAL A 291 22.25 1.66 28.80
N GLN A 292 21.27 0.80 28.58
CA GLN A 292 19.86 1.14 28.33
C GLN A 292 18.94 0.23 29.15
N PRO A 293 17.74 0.69 29.57
CA PRO A 293 16.74 -0.22 30.14
C PRO A 293 16.33 -1.29 29.13
N MET A 294 16.05 -2.50 29.61
CA MET A 294 15.56 -3.61 28.76
C MET A 294 14.09 -3.42 28.48
N LEU A 295 13.74 -3.05 27.28
CA LEU A 295 12.36 -2.93 26.84
C LEU A 295 11.82 -4.27 26.32
N LYS A 296 10.50 -4.46 26.43
CA LYS A 296 9.78 -5.61 25.90
C LYS A 296 8.62 -5.13 25.07
N GLY A 297 8.33 -5.85 23.99
CA GLY A 297 7.21 -5.52 23.10
C GLY A 297 7.45 -6.03 21.68
N THR A 298 6.54 -5.66 20.80
CA THR A 298 6.70 -5.91 19.36
C THR A 298 7.73 -4.92 18.81
N GLU A 299 8.80 -5.43 18.23
CA GLU A 299 9.81 -4.61 17.58
C GLU A 299 9.31 -4.14 16.22
N LEU A 300 9.39 -2.82 16.00
CA LEU A 300 9.08 -2.18 14.73
C LEU A 300 10.36 -1.60 14.12
N PHE A 301 10.38 -1.56 12.80
CA PHE A 301 11.46 -0.98 12.04
C PHE A 301 10.99 0.30 11.32
N VAL A 302 11.74 1.37 11.47
CA VAL A 302 11.64 2.60 10.67
C VAL A 302 13.04 3.00 10.26
N GLY A 303 13.23 3.24 8.97
CA GLY A 303 14.52 3.66 8.44
C GLY A 303 14.36 4.49 7.18
N ALA A 304 15.47 4.94 6.62
CA ALA A 304 15.45 5.65 5.35
C ALA A 304 16.71 5.38 4.54
N LYS A 305 16.58 5.54 3.23
CA LYS A 305 17.68 5.46 2.27
C LYS A 305 17.55 6.61 1.27
N TYR A 306 18.67 7.22 0.92
CA TYR A 306 18.70 8.18 -0.18
C TYR A 306 18.83 7.45 -1.52
N GLU A 307 17.98 7.81 -2.47
CA GLU A 307 18.00 7.33 -3.86
C GLU A 307 18.16 8.53 -4.79
N GLU A 308 19.17 8.51 -5.64
CA GLU A 308 19.54 9.65 -6.50
C GLU A 308 18.38 10.22 -7.33
N LYS A 309 17.48 9.35 -7.80
CA LYS A 309 16.34 9.74 -8.66
C LYS A 309 15.10 10.18 -7.90
N PHE A 310 14.96 9.77 -6.65
CA PHE A 310 13.72 9.93 -5.88
C PHE A 310 13.91 10.71 -4.57
N GLY A 311 15.15 10.98 -4.17
CA GLY A 311 15.45 11.56 -2.86
C GLY A 311 15.33 10.53 -1.73
N HIS A 312 14.89 10.93 -0.57
CA HIS A 312 14.80 10.05 0.59
C HIS A 312 13.57 9.13 0.51
N VAL A 313 13.83 7.83 0.58
CA VAL A 313 12.81 6.77 0.68
C VAL A 313 12.76 6.31 2.13
N VAL A 314 11.62 6.49 2.78
CA VAL A 314 11.37 6.01 4.14
C VAL A 314 10.83 4.59 4.06
N LEU A 315 11.29 3.75 4.96
CA LEU A 315 10.96 2.33 5.06
C LEU A 315 10.36 2.04 6.43
N CYS A 316 9.33 1.20 6.49
CA CYS A 316 8.78 0.71 7.76
C CYS A 316 8.40 -0.77 7.68
N GLY A 317 8.35 -1.46 8.83
CA GLY A 317 7.97 -2.86 8.92
C GLY A 317 8.08 -3.40 10.35
N LEU A 318 7.98 -4.72 10.48
CA LEU A 318 8.34 -5.41 11.73
C LEU A 318 9.85 -5.41 11.89
N GLY A 319 10.32 -5.17 13.11
CA GLY A 319 11.73 -5.17 13.48
C GLY A 319 12.29 -6.54 13.87
N GLY A 320 13.50 -6.52 14.38
CA GLY A 320 14.19 -7.74 14.83
C GLY A 320 14.41 -8.75 13.71
N ILE A 321 14.34 -10.03 14.06
CA ILE A 321 14.50 -11.14 13.10
C ILE A 321 13.49 -11.13 11.93
N PHE A 322 12.35 -10.47 12.11
CA PHE A 322 11.31 -10.42 11.08
C PHE A 322 11.73 -9.62 9.84
N VAL A 323 12.56 -8.58 10.00
CA VAL A 323 13.09 -7.81 8.85
C VAL A 323 13.95 -8.71 7.97
N GLU A 324 14.82 -9.50 8.56
CA GLU A 324 15.76 -10.36 7.83
C GLU A 324 15.07 -11.54 7.15
N VAL A 325 14.13 -12.18 7.86
CA VAL A 325 13.46 -13.41 7.39
C VAL A 325 12.29 -13.10 6.46
N LEU A 326 11.38 -12.22 6.85
CA LEU A 326 10.15 -11.97 6.10
C LEU A 326 10.33 -10.93 5.00
N LYS A 327 11.30 -10.02 5.14
CA LYS A 327 11.52 -8.88 4.21
C LYS A 327 10.21 -8.12 3.93
N ASP A 328 9.35 -8.06 4.95
CA ASP A 328 8.04 -7.40 4.88
C ASP A 328 8.23 -5.93 5.25
N VAL A 329 8.58 -5.15 4.25
CA VAL A 329 8.91 -3.73 4.36
C VAL A 329 8.04 -2.96 3.38
N SER A 330 7.41 -1.90 3.87
CA SER A 330 6.71 -0.90 3.06
C SER A 330 7.57 0.34 2.90
N SER A 331 7.41 1.05 1.79
CA SER A 331 8.22 2.23 1.46
C SER A 331 7.37 3.40 0.99
N GLY A 332 7.81 4.61 1.31
CA GLY A 332 7.21 5.87 0.84
C GLY A 332 8.26 6.94 0.61
N LEU A 333 7.96 7.90 -0.27
CA LEU A 333 8.85 9.03 -0.56
C LEU A 333 8.68 10.12 0.50
N ALA A 334 9.78 10.62 1.05
CA ALA A 334 9.73 11.77 1.95
C ALA A 334 9.48 13.08 1.16
N PRO A 335 8.71 14.03 1.73
CA PRO A 335 8.00 13.98 3.00
C PRO A 335 6.70 13.16 2.93
N LEU A 336 6.35 12.48 4.03
CA LEU A 336 5.15 11.65 4.13
C LEU A 336 4.07 12.35 4.95
N SER A 337 2.81 12.18 4.52
CA SER A 337 1.63 12.51 5.31
C SER A 337 1.27 11.38 6.28
N TYR A 338 0.37 11.65 7.25
CA TYR A 338 -0.17 10.60 8.11
C TYR A 338 -0.94 9.54 7.33
N GLU A 339 -1.73 9.94 6.31
CA GLU A 339 -2.46 9.01 5.46
C GLU A 339 -1.52 8.05 4.71
N GLU A 340 -0.40 8.56 4.21
CA GLU A 340 0.63 7.73 3.57
C GLU A 340 1.31 6.81 4.56
N ALA A 341 1.62 7.27 5.77
CA ALA A 341 2.20 6.44 6.82
C ALA A 341 1.26 5.30 7.22
N TYR A 342 -0.05 5.57 7.40
CA TYR A 342 -1.05 4.53 7.63
C TYR A 342 -1.17 3.56 6.45
N SER A 343 -1.18 4.06 5.21
CA SER A 343 -1.19 3.22 4.01
C SER A 343 0.03 2.30 3.96
N MET A 344 1.21 2.81 4.33
CA MET A 344 2.43 2.00 4.44
C MET A 344 2.28 0.89 5.49
N ILE A 345 1.79 1.21 6.69
CA ILE A 345 1.58 0.26 7.79
C ILE A 345 0.57 -0.83 7.37
N HIS A 346 -0.56 -0.42 6.79
CA HIS A 346 -1.63 -1.34 6.39
C HIS A 346 -1.25 -2.23 5.19
N SER A 347 -0.29 -1.83 4.39
CA SER A 347 0.21 -2.62 3.26
C SER A 347 1.14 -3.76 3.65
N LEU A 348 1.61 -3.81 4.91
CA LEU A 348 2.44 -4.89 5.41
C LEU A 348 1.67 -6.21 5.48
N ARG A 349 2.26 -7.28 4.98
CA ARG A 349 1.68 -8.64 5.06
C ARG A 349 1.46 -9.08 6.50
N ALA A 350 2.35 -8.65 7.38
CA ALA A 350 2.31 -8.92 8.81
C ALA A 350 1.46 -7.91 9.61
N TYR A 351 0.63 -7.07 8.96
CA TYR A 351 -0.19 -6.05 9.62
C TYR A 351 -1.05 -6.59 10.77
N LYS A 352 -1.55 -7.83 10.66
CA LYS A 352 -2.29 -8.49 11.75
C LYS A 352 -1.49 -8.64 13.05
N ILE A 353 -0.16 -8.72 12.98
CA ILE A 353 0.71 -8.76 14.17
C ILE A 353 0.73 -7.38 14.82
N ILE A 354 0.78 -6.30 14.02
CA ILE A 354 0.73 -4.92 14.48
C ILE A 354 -0.61 -4.64 15.19
N GLN A 355 -1.73 -5.12 14.65
CA GLN A 355 -3.04 -5.00 15.28
C GLN A 355 -3.17 -5.78 16.60
N GLY A 356 -2.33 -6.79 16.80
CA GLY A 356 -2.41 -7.71 17.93
C GLY A 356 -3.19 -8.99 17.59
N THR A 357 -2.73 -10.12 18.12
CA THR A 357 -3.32 -11.45 17.88
C THR A 357 -3.37 -12.26 19.15
N ARG A 358 -4.33 -13.16 19.25
CA ARG A 358 -4.43 -14.17 20.33
C ARG A 358 -4.32 -13.60 21.76
N GLY A 359 -4.98 -12.47 22.02
CA GLY A 359 -4.96 -11.83 23.34
C GLY A 359 -3.71 -10.97 23.63
N GLN A 360 -2.79 -10.85 22.71
CA GLN A 360 -1.71 -9.88 22.79
C GLN A 360 -2.19 -8.51 22.32
N LYS A 361 -1.88 -7.48 23.12
CA LYS A 361 -2.20 -6.09 22.78
C LYS A 361 -1.40 -5.69 21.54
N GLY A 362 -2.06 -5.06 20.57
CA GLY A 362 -1.42 -4.51 19.39
C GLY A 362 -0.50 -3.34 19.71
N VAL A 363 0.23 -2.93 18.69
CA VAL A 363 1.07 -1.72 18.69
C VAL A 363 0.17 -0.47 18.69
N ASN A 364 0.66 0.62 19.25
CA ASN A 364 0.02 1.92 19.05
C ASN A 364 0.33 2.43 17.64
N GLU A 365 -0.61 2.22 16.73
CA GLU A 365 -0.47 2.52 15.31
C GLU A 365 -0.30 4.01 15.04
N ASP A 366 -1.01 4.87 15.80
CA ASP A 366 -0.90 6.33 15.70
C ASP A 366 0.52 6.80 16.02
N LYS A 367 1.13 6.23 17.07
CA LYS A 367 2.52 6.53 17.42
C LYS A 367 3.51 6.00 16.41
N PHE A 368 3.24 4.87 15.80
CA PHE A 368 4.07 4.33 14.73
C PHE A 368 4.02 5.21 13.48
N ALA A 369 2.82 5.61 13.06
CA ALA A 369 2.63 6.56 11.96
C ALA A 369 3.30 7.91 12.27
N GLU A 370 3.17 8.44 13.49
CA GLU A 370 3.83 9.67 13.94
C GLU A 370 5.36 9.58 13.78
N ILE A 371 5.98 8.48 14.19
CA ILE A 371 7.43 8.29 14.06
C ILE A 371 7.86 8.26 12.58
N ILE A 372 7.11 7.58 11.71
CA ILE A 372 7.37 7.54 10.27
C ILE A 372 7.33 8.96 9.68
N VAL A 373 6.29 9.74 10.00
CA VAL A 373 6.12 11.10 9.49
C VAL A 373 7.20 12.04 10.04
N ARG A 374 7.56 11.95 11.33
CA ARG A 374 8.63 12.74 11.94
C ARG A 374 9.99 12.44 11.34
N LEU A 375 10.31 11.16 11.09
CA LEU A 375 11.54 10.78 10.41
C LEU A 375 11.57 11.34 8.98
N SER A 376 10.48 11.22 8.23
CA SER A 376 10.39 11.75 6.87
C SER A 376 10.58 13.28 6.81
N THR A 377 10.07 13.98 7.82
CA THR A 377 10.23 15.44 7.96
C THR A 377 11.69 15.79 8.32
N LEU A 378 12.30 15.07 9.26
CA LEU A 378 13.71 15.25 9.59
C LEU A 378 14.60 15.16 8.35
N LEU A 379 14.39 14.15 7.51
CA LEU A 379 15.17 13.91 6.29
C LEU A 379 15.04 15.05 5.27
N ARG A 380 13.89 15.71 5.21
CA ARG A 380 13.68 16.88 4.34
C ARG A 380 14.61 18.05 4.70
N PHE A 381 14.91 18.21 5.98
CA PHE A 381 15.70 19.32 6.50
C PHE A 381 17.16 18.94 6.83
N ALA A 382 17.50 17.66 6.71
CA ALA A 382 18.84 17.14 6.96
C ALA A 382 19.63 16.88 5.67
N THR A 383 19.38 17.67 4.62
CA THR A 383 20.07 17.60 3.32
C THR A 383 20.97 18.82 3.13
#